data_5c70a0cf643914957c592ac9b7c9ec18
#
_entry.id   5c70a0cf643914957c592ac9b7c9ec18
#
_cell.length_a   1.000
_cell.length_b   1.000
_cell.length_c   1.000
_cell.angle_alpha   90.00
_cell.angle_beta   90.00
_cell.angle_gamma   90.00
#
_symmetry.space_group_name_H-M   'P 1'
#
loop_
_entity.id
_entity.type
_entity.pdbx_description
1 polymer ?
#
loop_
_entity_poly.entity_id
_entity_poly.type
_entity_poly.pdbx_seq_one_letter_code
_entity_poly.pdbx_strand_id
1 'polypeptide(L)'
;VSFILALGLTPLVRVLAQRRGFVARPKIDRWHKNATATIGGVAIWLTVVCVYLTLIPHTSYGWVIMGASTFLFVVGLIDDLINIKPYQKLIGQVMGAALVIYYGLALPWTRSLPINMVITIFWLIGITNATNLLDNMDGLAAGIAAIASVFLTVSFVAGGQPTEAFLSSVLAAALLGFLVYNS
;
A
#
# COMPACT_ATOMS: atom_id res chain seq x y z
N VAL A 1 3.52 -8.31 -16.45
CA VAL A 1 2.54 -9.17 -15.76
C VAL A 1 1.70 -8.32 -14.81
N SER A 2 2.27 -7.61 -13.82
CA SER A 2 1.53 -6.87 -12.77
C SER A 2 0.56 -5.83 -13.33
N PHE A 3 0.95 -5.07 -14.34
CA PHE A 3 0.08 -4.09 -15.00
C PHE A 3 -1.18 -4.75 -15.59
N ILE A 4 -1.01 -5.84 -16.34
CA ILE A 4 -2.13 -6.56 -16.98
C ILE A 4 -3.03 -7.21 -15.92
N LEU A 5 -2.43 -7.77 -14.87
CA LEU A 5 -3.17 -8.37 -13.77
C LEU A 5 -4.00 -7.32 -13.01
N ALA A 6 -3.44 -6.15 -12.73
CA ALA A 6 -4.16 -5.05 -12.11
C ALA A 6 -5.29 -4.51 -13.01
N LEU A 7 -5.05 -4.39 -14.33
CA LEU A 7 -6.08 -4.02 -15.30
C LEU A 7 -7.26 -4.99 -15.28
N GLY A 8 -7.03 -6.29 -15.13
CA GLY A 8 -8.09 -7.30 -15.05
C GLY A 8 -8.77 -7.36 -13.69
N LEU A 9 -8.01 -7.26 -12.59
CA LEU A 9 -8.54 -7.37 -11.23
C LEU A 9 -9.33 -6.13 -10.80
N THR A 10 -8.93 -4.94 -11.23
CA THR A 10 -9.61 -3.70 -10.81
C THR A 10 -11.10 -3.68 -11.16
N PRO A 11 -11.54 -3.94 -12.42
CA PRO A 11 -12.95 -3.98 -12.73
C PRO A 11 -13.69 -5.14 -12.04
N LEU A 12 -13.03 -6.30 -11.86
CA LEU A 12 -13.62 -7.43 -11.13
C LEU A 12 -13.91 -7.08 -9.67
N VAL A 13 -12.92 -6.51 -8.97
CA VAL A 13 -13.08 -6.05 -7.58
C VAL A 13 -14.15 -4.98 -7.48
N ARG A 14 -14.21 -4.04 -8.42
CA ARG A 14 -15.24 -2.98 -8.48
C ARG A 14 -16.64 -3.56 -8.61
N VAL A 15 -16.85 -4.51 -9.53
CA VAL A 15 -18.16 -5.17 -9.73
C VAL A 15 -18.55 -5.98 -8.49
N LEU A 16 -17.63 -6.72 -7.88
CA LEU A 16 -17.90 -7.48 -6.66
C LEU A 16 -18.25 -6.58 -5.47
N ALA A 17 -17.52 -5.45 -5.31
CA ALA A 17 -17.80 -4.46 -4.29
C ALA A 17 -19.21 -3.85 -4.44
N GLN A 18 -19.58 -3.49 -5.67
CA GLN A 18 -20.91 -2.96 -5.98
C GLN A 18 -22.01 -3.98 -5.68
N ARG A 19 -21.83 -5.25 -6.08
CA ARG A 19 -22.82 -6.32 -5.83
C ARG A 19 -23.02 -6.61 -4.35
N ARG A 20 -21.98 -6.42 -3.52
CA ARG A 20 -22.05 -6.65 -2.07
C ARG A 20 -22.36 -5.39 -1.26
N GLY A 21 -22.64 -4.28 -1.91
CA GLY A 21 -22.99 -3.02 -1.24
C GLY A 21 -21.82 -2.30 -0.57
N PHE A 22 -20.56 -2.72 -0.85
CA PHE A 22 -19.35 -2.04 -0.37
C PHE A 22 -19.04 -0.81 -1.23
N VAL A 23 -19.98 0.14 -1.23
CA VAL A 23 -19.91 1.37 -2.01
C VAL A 23 -19.94 2.54 -1.05
N ALA A 24 -18.95 3.41 -1.10
CA ALA A 24 -18.98 4.65 -0.34
C ALA A 24 -20.15 5.51 -0.82
N ARG A 25 -21.08 5.83 0.08
CA ARG A 25 -22.11 6.83 -0.20
C ARG A 25 -21.42 8.19 -0.33
N PRO A 26 -21.82 9.03 -1.32
CA PRO A 26 -21.31 10.38 -1.44
C PRO A 26 -21.51 11.12 -0.10
N LYS A 27 -20.42 11.47 0.58
CA LYS A 27 -20.46 12.40 1.73
C LYS A 27 -20.31 13.80 1.17
N ILE A 28 -20.98 14.77 1.77
CA ILE A 28 -21.00 16.19 1.36
C ILE A 28 -19.59 16.80 1.26
N ASP A 29 -18.63 16.23 1.99
CA ASP A 29 -17.23 16.68 2.06
C ASP A 29 -16.29 16.02 1.00
N ARG A 30 -16.79 15.19 0.11
CA ARG A 30 -15.99 14.56 -0.95
C ARG A 30 -16.37 15.13 -2.31
N TRP A 31 -15.38 15.43 -3.12
CA TRP A 31 -15.56 16.00 -4.48
C TRP A 31 -16.19 15.02 -5.49
N HIS A 32 -16.47 13.78 -5.09
CA HIS A 32 -17.06 12.76 -5.94
C HIS A 32 -18.58 12.88 -6.04
N LYS A 33 -19.08 13.05 -7.25
CA LYS A 33 -20.52 13.02 -7.56
C LYS A 33 -21.07 11.60 -7.71
N ASN A 34 -20.22 10.60 -7.89
CA ASN A 34 -20.61 9.20 -8.11
C ASN A 34 -20.19 8.30 -6.96
N ALA A 35 -20.95 7.25 -6.69
CA ALA A 35 -20.61 6.23 -5.71
C ALA A 35 -19.36 5.45 -6.17
N THR A 36 -18.23 5.66 -5.49
CA THR A 36 -16.96 4.99 -5.77
C THR A 36 -16.82 3.73 -4.92
N ALA A 37 -16.24 2.68 -5.50
CA ALA A 37 -15.98 1.45 -4.75
C ALA A 37 -14.88 1.70 -3.72
N THR A 38 -15.21 1.55 -2.44
CA THR A 38 -14.31 1.77 -1.29
C THR A 38 -13.10 0.81 -1.26
N ILE A 39 -13.16 -0.27 -2.04
CA ILE A 39 -12.23 -1.40 -1.95
C ILE A 39 -11.23 -1.42 -3.13
N GLY A 40 -10.90 -0.28 -3.73
CA GLY A 40 -9.96 -0.21 -4.86
C GLY A 40 -8.57 -0.77 -4.54
N GLY A 41 -8.08 -0.54 -3.33
CA GLY A 41 -6.79 -1.06 -2.83
C GLY A 41 -6.68 -2.59 -2.81
N VAL A 42 -7.81 -3.32 -2.77
CA VAL A 42 -7.82 -4.80 -2.83
C VAL A 42 -7.23 -5.30 -4.15
N ALA A 43 -7.52 -4.64 -5.27
CA ALA A 43 -7.00 -5.04 -6.58
C ALA A 43 -5.47 -4.88 -6.64
N ILE A 44 -4.94 -3.78 -6.09
CA ILE A 44 -3.50 -3.52 -6.01
C ILE A 44 -2.84 -4.58 -5.12
N TRP A 45 -3.38 -4.80 -3.91
CA TRP A 45 -2.85 -5.77 -2.96
C TRP A 45 -2.85 -7.20 -3.53
N LEU A 46 -3.96 -7.66 -4.11
CA LEU A 46 -4.04 -8.97 -4.76
C LEU A 46 -3.00 -9.12 -5.88
N THR A 47 -2.83 -8.08 -6.71
CA THR A 47 -1.83 -8.09 -7.77
C THR A 47 -0.43 -8.28 -7.22
N VAL A 48 -0.05 -7.48 -6.20
CA VAL A 48 1.28 -7.54 -5.59
C VAL A 48 1.51 -8.90 -4.93
N VAL A 49 0.54 -9.42 -4.17
CA VAL A 49 0.65 -10.74 -3.51
C VAL A 49 0.77 -11.86 -4.55
N CYS A 50 -0.08 -11.88 -5.58
CA CYS A 50 -0.01 -12.92 -6.62
C CYS A 50 1.36 -12.94 -7.32
N VAL A 51 1.87 -11.76 -7.70
CA VAL A 51 3.16 -11.66 -8.38
C VAL A 51 4.32 -11.99 -7.44
N TYR A 52 4.25 -11.56 -6.18
CA TYR A 52 5.25 -11.94 -5.17
C TYR A 52 5.34 -13.45 -5.00
N LEU A 53 4.20 -14.12 -4.83
CA LEU A 53 4.16 -15.57 -4.58
C LEU A 53 4.59 -16.41 -5.80
N THR A 54 4.46 -15.87 -7.02
CA THR A 54 4.70 -16.66 -8.25
C THR A 54 6.03 -16.33 -8.93
N LEU A 55 6.52 -15.10 -8.85
CA LEU A 55 7.62 -14.63 -9.69
C LEU A 55 8.81 -14.07 -8.91
N ILE A 56 8.66 -13.75 -7.62
CA ILE A 56 9.75 -13.15 -6.86
C ILE A 56 10.49 -14.19 -6.04
N PRO A 57 11.84 -14.18 -6.03
CA PRO A 57 12.61 -15.02 -5.13
C PRO A 57 12.26 -14.70 -3.67
N HIS A 58 11.88 -15.74 -2.92
CA HIS A 58 11.44 -15.57 -1.54
C HIS A 58 12.66 -15.41 -0.61
N THR A 59 12.86 -14.19 -0.13
CA THR A 59 13.85 -13.87 0.89
C THR A 59 13.18 -13.71 2.24
N SER A 60 13.93 -13.88 3.35
CA SER A 60 13.39 -13.66 4.70
C SER A 60 12.85 -12.24 4.86
N TYR A 61 13.56 -11.23 4.36
CA TYR A 61 13.11 -9.84 4.38
C TYR A 61 11.87 -9.59 3.51
N GLY A 62 11.79 -10.26 2.35
CA GLY A 62 10.62 -10.18 1.48
C GLY A 62 9.34 -10.66 2.18
N TRP A 63 9.41 -11.75 2.93
CA TRP A 63 8.29 -12.24 3.73
C TRP A 63 7.87 -11.25 4.83
N VAL A 64 8.86 -10.60 5.49
CA VAL A 64 8.58 -9.58 6.50
C VAL A 64 7.87 -8.37 5.89
N ILE A 65 8.35 -7.88 4.75
CA ILE A 65 7.74 -6.77 4.02
C ILE A 65 6.31 -7.12 3.60
N MET A 66 6.12 -8.30 3.00
CA MET A 66 4.78 -8.76 2.58
C MET A 66 3.84 -8.95 3.75
N GLY A 67 4.32 -9.54 4.85
CA GLY A 67 3.52 -9.72 6.07
C GLY A 67 3.10 -8.40 6.70
N ALA A 68 4.04 -7.47 6.89
CA ALA A 68 3.77 -6.16 7.45
C ALA A 68 2.85 -5.32 6.55
N SER A 69 3.08 -5.33 5.23
CA SER A 69 2.22 -4.65 4.25
C SER A 69 0.81 -5.23 4.23
N THR A 70 0.68 -6.55 4.29
CA THR A 70 -0.63 -7.22 4.37
C THR A 70 -1.34 -6.88 5.67
N PHE A 71 -0.63 -6.85 6.80
CA PHE A 71 -1.19 -6.44 8.08
C PHE A 71 -1.73 -5.00 8.04
N LEU A 72 -0.92 -4.05 7.54
CA LEU A 72 -1.35 -2.66 7.39
C LEU A 72 -2.51 -2.51 6.39
N PHE A 73 -2.49 -3.27 5.29
CA PHE A 73 -3.60 -3.34 4.34
C PHE A 73 -4.90 -3.79 5.02
N VAL A 74 -4.85 -4.83 5.85
CA VAL A 74 -6.03 -5.32 6.60
C VAL A 74 -6.53 -4.26 7.57
N VAL A 75 -5.63 -3.57 8.30
CA VAL A 75 -6.02 -2.45 9.18
C VAL A 75 -6.72 -1.33 8.39
N GLY A 76 -6.17 -0.94 7.23
CA GLY A 76 -6.80 0.04 6.35
C GLY A 76 -8.16 -0.42 5.81
N LEU A 77 -8.25 -1.67 5.38
CA LEU A 77 -9.51 -2.25 4.88
C LEU A 77 -10.60 -2.30 5.97
N ILE A 78 -10.23 -2.64 7.20
CA ILE A 78 -11.15 -2.60 8.34
C ILE A 78 -11.62 -1.16 8.60
N ASP A 79 -10.72 -0.19 8.54
CA ASP A 79 -11.07 1.23 8.69
C ASP A 79 -12.07 1.68 7.62
N ASP A 80 -11.84 1.31 6.37
CA ASP A 80 -12.73 1.64 5.24
C ASP A 80 -14.12 1.00 5.38
N LEU A 81 -14.21 -0.21 5.95
CA LEU A 81 -15.46 -0.96 6.09
C LEU A 81 -16.31 -0.53 7.29
N ILE A 82 -15.67 -0.28 8.45
CA ILE A 82 -16.39 -0.05 9.71
C ILE A 82 -16.07 1.29 10.39
N ASN A 83 -15.21 2.12 9.79
CA ASN A 83 -14.79 3.42 10.32
C ASN A 83 -14.32 3.31 11.78
N ILE A 84 -13.16 2.68 12.01
CA ILE A 84 -12.57 2.51 13.34
C ILE A 84 -12.17 3.87 13.94
N LYS A 85 -12.04 3.92 15.25
CA LYS A 85 -11.61 5.15 15.94
C LYS A 85 -10.14 5.47 15.61
N PRO A 86 -9.74 6.75 15.49
CA PRO A 86 -8.39 7.15 15.10
C PRO A 86 -7.28 6.49 15.94
N TYR A 87 -7.49 6.32 17.25
CA TYR A 87 -6.50 5.65 18.10
C TYR A 87 -6.34 4.16 17.80
N GLN A 88 -7.41 3.46 17.38
CA GLN A 88 -7.34 2.05 17.00
C GLN A 88 -6.55 1.87 15.71
N LYS A 89 -6.75 2.76 14.74
CA LYS A 89 -5.95 2.83 13.50
C LYS A 89 -4.48 3.08 13.83
N LEU A 90 -4.19 4.04 14.70
CA LEU A 90 -2.82 4.34 15.13
C LEU A 90 -2.15 3.15 15.81
N ILE A 91 -2.85 2.44 16.70
CA ILE A 91 -2.33 1.21 17.33
C ILE A 91 -1.96 0.19 16.26
N GLY A 92 -2.82 -0.06 15.27
CA GLY A 92 -2.52 -0.95 14.15
C GLY A 92 -1.26 -0.53 13.37
N GLN A 93 -1.11 0.76 13.10
CA GLN A 93 0.07 1.30 12.42
C GLN A 93 1.35 1.11 13.24
N VAL A 94 1.29 1.39 14.54
CA VAL A 94 2.43 1.15 15.48
C VAL A 94 2.80 -0.32 15.52
N MET A 95 1.83 -1.23 15.58
CA MET A 95 2.08 -2.67 15.55
C MET A 95 2.74 -3.11 14.24
N GLY A 96 2.29 -2.60 13.09
CA GLY A 96 2.91 -2.87 11.80
C GLY A 96 4.36 -2.37 11.73
N ALA A 97 4.63 -1.15 12.23
CA ALA A 97 5.97 -0.60 12.31
C ALA A 97 6.87 -1.40 13.28
N ALA A 98 6.33 -1.80 14.44
CA ALA A 98 7.06 -2.63 15.41
C ALA A 98 7.44 -3.99 14.83
N LEU A 99 6.56 -4.61 14.04
CA LEU A 99 6.84 -5.87 13.35
C LEU A 99 8.03 -5.73 12.39
N VAL A 100 8.06 -4.68 11.58
CA VAL A 100 9.16 -4.38 10.65
C VAL A 100 10.48 -4.21 11.40
N ILE A 101 10.46 -3.44 12.50
CA ILE A 101 11.65 -3.18 13.34
C ILE A 101 12.12 -4.44 14.05
N TYR A 102 11.21 -5.27 14.56
CA TYR A 102 11.54 -6.53 15.25
C TYR A 102 12.36 -7.47 14.34
N TYR A 103 12.07 -7.48 13.05
CA TYR A 103 12.85 -8.24 12.07
C TYR A 103 14.08 -7.51 11.52
N GLY A 104 14.48 -6.41 12.14
CA GLY A 104 15.73 -5.70 11.82
C GLY A 104 15.64 -4.68 10.69
N LEU A 105 14.44 -4.39 10.20
CA LEU A 105 14.23 -3.40 9.15
C LEU A 105 13.99 -2.01 9.76
N ALA A 106 15.04 -1.39 10.26
CA ALA A 106 15.02 0.00 10.73
C ALA A 106 15.82 0.91 9.79
N LEU A 107 15.38 2.15 9.62
CA LEU A 107 16.07 3.16 8.80
C LEU A 107 17.45 3.47 9.41
N PRO A 108 18.56 3.27 8.68
CA PRO A 108 19.92 3.43 9.22
C PRO A 108 20.38 4.89 9.11
N TRP A 109 19.62 5.85 9.67
CA TRP A 109 19.94 7.27 9.55
C TRP A 109 20.95 7.77 10.57
N THR A 110 21.08 7.05 11.70
CA THR A 110 22.04 7.40 12.75
C THR A 110 22.85 6.17 13.18
N ARG A 111 23.88 6.41 14.01
CA ARG A 111 24.63 5.31 14.62
C ARG A 111 23.92 4.67 15.83
N SER A 112 22.83 5.26 16.28
CA SER A 112 22.07 4.80 17.45
C SER A 112 20.86 3.99 17.03
N LEU A 113 20.83 2.70 17.35
CA LEU A 113 19.70 1.83 17.04
C LEU A 113 18.37 2.33 17.64
N PRO A 114 18.29 2.75 18.92
CA PRO A 114 17.04 3.27 19.48
C PRO A 114 16.51 4.50 18.73
N ILE A 115 17.39 5.41 18.32
CA ILE A 115 16.98 6.58 17.54
C ILE A 115 16.44 6.16 16.17
N ASN A 116 17.11 5.22 15.50
CA ASN A 116 16.67 4.69 14.22
C ASN A 116 15.29 3.99 14.33
N MET A 117 15.02 3.26 15.41
CA MET A 117 13.73 2.65 15.67
C MET A 117 12.63 3.70 15.79
N VAL A 118 12.86 4.76 16.59
CA VAL A 118 11.89 5.86 16.76
C VAL A 118 11.63 6.56 15.43
N ILE A 119 12.67 6.91 14.69
CA ILE A 119 12.56 7.54 13.37
C ILE A 119 11.75 6.63 12.41
N THR A 120 12.01 5.32 12.40
CA THR A 120 11.29 4.37 11.55
C THR A 120 9.79 4.33 11.87
N ILE A 121 9.43 4.32 13.16
CA ILE A 121 8.01 4.37 13.58
C ILE A 121 7.34 5.64 13.07
N PHE A 122 7.96 6.80 13.33
CA PHE A 122 7.42 8.08 12.87
C PHE A 122 7.29 8.16 11.35
N TRP A 123 8.30 7.66 10.63
CA TRP A 123 8.30 7.63 9.18
C TRP A 123 7.18 6.77 8.62
N LEU A 124 7.07 5.52 9.07
CA LEU A 124 6.04 4.59 8.58
C LEU A 124 4.63 5.08 8.89
N ILE A 125 4.38 5.57 10.11
CA ILE A 125 3.09 6.15 10.50
C ILE A 125 2.81 7.43 9.70
N GLY A 126 3.79 8.31 9.55
CA GLY A 126 3.68 9.56 8.81
C GLY A 126 3.30 9.33 7.35
N ILE A 127 4.03 8.45 6.66
CA ILE A 127 3.75 8.11 5.25
C ILE A 127 2.38 7.44 5.10
N THR A 128 2.02 6.51 5.99
CA THR A 128 0.73 5.83 5.95
C THR A 128 -0.43 6.82 6.09
N ASN A 129 -0.34 7.75 7.04
CA ASN A 129 -1.39 8.75 7.24
C ASN A 129 -1.39 9.82 6.13
N ALA A 130 -0.23 10.24 5.63
CA ALA A 130 -0.13 11.15 4.50
C ALA A 130 -0.79 10.56 3.25
N THR A 131 -0.49 9.31 2.92
CA THR A 131 -1.09 8.60 1.79
C THR A 131 -2.61 8.48 1.95
N ASN A 132 -3.08 8.17 3.15
CA ASN A 132 -4.52 8.10 3.44
C ASN A 132 -5.21 9.47 3.28
N LEU A 133 -4.53 10.56 3.63
CA LEU A 133 -5.05 11.91 3.42
C LEU A 133 -5.13 12.26 1.92
N LEU A 134 -4.14 11.85 1.13
CA LEU A 134 -4.10 12.06 -0.32
C LEU A 134 -5.18 11.25 -1.06
N ASP A 135 -5.68 10.17 -0.48
CA ASP A 135 -6.72 9.30 -1.08
C ASP A 135 -8.13 9.95 -1.08
N ASN A 136 -8.25 11.20 -0.65
CA ASN A 136 -9.48 11.98 -0.80
C ASN A 136 -9.74 12.48 -2.23
N MET A 137 -8.76 12.39 -3.13
CA MET A 137 -8.86 12.79 -4.54
C MET A 137 -8.59 11.61 -5.46
N ASP A 138 -9.43 11.45 -6.50
CA ASP A 138 -9.28 10.36 -7.48
C ASP A 138 -7.90 10.35 -8.12
N GLY A 139 -7.27 9.18 -8.13
CA GLY A 139 -5.97 8.94 -8.72
C GLY A 139 -4.77 9.59 -8.02
N LEU A 140 -4.96 10.54 -7.09
CA LEU A 140 -3.85 11.30 -6.51
C LEU A 140 -2.93 10.41 -5.67
N ALA A 141 -3.47 9.68 -4.71
CA ALA A 141 -2.70 8.78 -3.85
C ALA A 141 -1.99 7.69 -4.67
N ALA A 142 -2.73 7.04 -5.58
CA ALA A 142 -2.17 6.00 -6.45
C ALA A 142 -1.12 6.57 -7.42
N GLY A 143 -1.32 7.78 -7.94
CA GLY A 143 -0.36 8.46 -8.82
C GLY A 143 0.95 8.80 -8.12
N ILE A 144 0.88 9.40 -6.92
CA ILE A 144 2.07 9.71 -6.12
C ILE A 144 2.80 8.43 -5.71
N ALA A 145 2.06 7.39 -5.28
CA ALA A 145 2.64 6.09 -4.93
C ALA A 145 3.31 5.42 -6.14
N ALA A 146 2.73 5.53 -7.35
CA ALA A 146 3.33 5.00 -8.58
C ALA A 146 4.66 5.72 -8.90
N ILE A 147 4.68 7.05 -8.85
CA ILE A 147 5.90 7.84 -9.07
C ILE A 147 6.97 7.44 -8.04
N ALA A 148 6.62 7.41 -6.75
CA ALA A 148 7.55 7.03 -5.69
C ALA A 148 8.09 5.60 -5.91
N SER A 149 7.24 4.65 -6.31
CA SER A 149 7.65 3.28 -6.59
C SER A 149 8.62 3.17 -7.78
N VAL A 150 8.45 4.00 -8.81
CA VAL A 150 9.40 4.07 -9.94
C VAL A 150 10.77 4.61 -9.46
N PHE A 151 10.79 5.68 -8.68
CA PHE A 151 12.04 6.21 -8.12
C PHE A 151 12.75 5.21 -7.21
N LEU A 152 12.00 4.50 -6.36
CA LEU A 152 12.54 3.42 -5.52
C LEU A 152 13.12 2.30 -6.37
N THR A 153 12.44 1.90 -7.46
CA THR A 153 12.95 0.88 -8.38
C THR A 153 14.32 1.28 -8.95
N VAL A 154 14.43 2.52 -9.45
CA VAL A 154 15.70 3.03 -9.99
C VAL A 154 16.78 3.06 -8.91
N SER A 155 16.46 3.52 -7.70
CA SER A 155 17.38 3.56 -6.57
C SER A 155 17.89 2.18 -6.17
N PHE A 156 16.99 1.18 -6.07
CA PHE A 156 17.35 -0.19 -5.72
C PHE A 156 18.18 -0.88 -6.81
N VAL A 157 17.88 -0.62 -8.09
CA VAL A 157 18.73 -1.10 -9.20
C VAL A 157 20.13 -0.51 -9.09
N ALA A 158 20.24 0.80 -8.89
CA ALA A 158 21.53 1.48 -8.74
C ALA A 158 22.30 1.01 -7.49
N GLY A 159 21.56 0.65 -6.41
CA GLY A 159 22.12 0.10 -5.17
C GLY A 159 22.45 -1.39 -5.20
N GLY A 160 22.23 -2.09 -6.32
CA GLY A 160 22.48 -3.53 -6.44
C GLY A 160 21.54 -4.40 -5.60
N GLN A 161 20.31 -3.95 -5.38
CA GLN A 161 19.28 -4.62 -4.58
C GLN A 161 18.14 -5.14 -5.49
N PRO A 162 18.34 -6.28 -6.20
CA PRO A 162 17.42 -6.73 -7.24
C PRO A 162 16.06 -7.15 -6.72
N THR A 163 15.98 -7.73 -5.54
CA THR A 163 14.69 -8.16 -4.94
C THR A 163 13.80 -6.97 -4.62
N GLU A 164 14.35 -5.94 -3.99
CA GLU A 164 13.68 -4.70 -3.63
C GLU A 164 13.28 -3.90 -4.89
N ALA A 165 14.17 -3.88 -5.89
CA ALA A 165 13.90 -3.28 -7.19
C ALA A 165 12.72 -3.98 -7.88
N PHE A 166 12.67 -5.30 -7.82
CA PHE A 166 11.58 -6.06 -8.42
C PHE A 166 10.26 -5.82 -7.67
N LEU A 167 10.26 -5.85 -6.34
CA LEU A 167 9.07 -5.54 -5.51
C LEU A 167 8.50 -4.16 -5.80
N SER A 168 9.35 -3.14 -5.84
CA SER A 168 8.93 -1.77 -6.13
C SER A 168 8.43 -1.60 -7.57
N SER A 169 9.02 -2.29 -8.55
CA SER A 169 8.55 -2.29 -9.94
C SER A 169 7.19 -2.98 -10.10
N VAL A 170 6.94 -4.07 -9.36
CA VAL A 170 5.65 -4.76 -9.30
C VAL A 170 4.58 -3.82 -8.76
N LEU A 171 4.88 -3.11 -7.67
CA LEU A 171 3.97 -2.14 -7.08
C LEU A 171 3.68 -0.98 -8.04
N ALA A 172 4.71 -0.41 -8.67
CA ALA A 172 4.55 0.65 -9.68
C ALA A 172 3.62 0.21 -10.83
N ALA A 173 3.86 -0.98 -11.38
CA ALA A 173 3.06 -1.52 -12.46
C ALA A 173 1.61 -1.83 -12.05
N ALA A 174 1.39 -2.31 -10.82
CA ALA A 174 0.05 -2.55 -10.27
C ALA A 174 -0.72 -1.23 -10.09
N LEU A 175 -0.06 -0.20 -9.56
CA LEU A 175 -0.64 1.14 -9.38
C LEU A 175 -0.99 1.79 -10.72
N LEU A 176 -0.11 1.69 -11.72
CA LEU A 176 -0.39 2.21 -13.08
C LEU A 176 -1.58 1.48 -13.73
N GLY A 177 -1.69 0.17 -13.56
CA GLY A 177 -2.85 -0.60 -14.04
C GLY A 177 -4.15 -0.21 -13.34
N PHE A 178 -4.10 0.09 -12.04
CA PHE A 178 -5.24 0.58 -11.27
C PHE A 178 -5.66 1.99 -11.70
N LEU A 179 -4.72 2.89 -11.96
CA LEU A 179 -4.97 4.28 -12.36
C LEU A 179 -5.77 4.40 -13.65
N VAL A 180 -5.71 3.42 -14.57
CA VAL A 180 -6.53 3.42 -15.79
C VAL A 180 -8.04 3.51 -15.49
N TYR A 181 -8.45 3.06 -14.31
CA TYR A 181 -9.85 3.07 -13.86
C TYR A 181 -10.14 4.10 -12.75
N ASN A 182 -9.10 4.72 -12.20
CA ASN A 182 -9.20 5.61 -11.03
C ASN A 182 -8.62 7.01 -11.30
N SER A 183 -8.56 7.42 -12.56
CA SER A 183 -8.13 8.75 -13.00
C SER A 183 -9.32 9.60 -13.41
#